data_8ef256ee6c6ede9f33f5fbf3de3ed289
#
_entry.id   8ef256ee6c6ede9f33f5fbf3de3ed289
#
_cell.length_a   1.000
_cell.length_b   1.000
_cell.length_c   1.000
_cell.angle_alpha   90.00
_cell.angle_beta   90.00
_cell.angle_gamma   90.00
#
_symmetry.space_group_name_H-M   'P 1'
#
loop_
_entity.id
_entity.type
_entity.pdbx_description
1 polymer ?
#
loop_
_entity_poly.entity_id
_entity_poly.type
_entity_poly.pdbx_seq_one_letter_code
_entity_poly.pdbx_strand_id
1 'polypeptide(L)' 'MSNAFKVGDAVHWNSEAGQIHGKVTKVHVKDVEFMGKHRPASKEEPQYEVKSDKTGHSAMHHGDALHRL' A
#
# COMPACT_ATOMS: atom_id res chain seq x y z
N MET A 1 -2.66 11.55 -13.90
CA MET A 1 -2.52 10.10 -13.98
C MET A 1 -2.81 9.49 -12.65
N SER A 2 -3.55 8.45 -12.62
CA SER A 2 -3.84 7.83 -11.35
C SER A 2 -2.73 6.90 -10.93
N ASN A 3 -2.49 6.85 -9.62
CA ASN A 3 -1.57 5.89 -9.01
C ASN A 3 -2.36 4.67 -8.56
N ALA A 4 -3.23 4.17 -9.45
CA ALA A 4 -4.11 3.07 -9.11
C ALA A 4 -3.39 1.74 -9.26
N PHE A 5 -3.51 0.91 -8.24
CA PHE A 5 -2.94 -0.43 -8.22
C PHE A 5 -4.04 -1.44 -7.95
N LYS A 6 -3.76 -2.69 -8.23
CA LYS A 6 -4.68 -3.80 -7.98
C LYS A 6 -4.02 -4.83 -7.10
N VAL A 7 -4.83 -5.67 -6.47
CA VAL A 7 -4.32 -6.82 -5.74
C VAL A 7 -3.44 -7.65 -6.66
N GLY A 8 -2.24 -7.97 -6.19
CA GLY A 8 -1.26 -8.72 -6.95
C GLY A 8 -0.22 -7.89 -7.66
N ASP A 9 -0.42 -6.56 -7.75
CA ASP A 9 0.57 -5.70 -8.40
C ASP A 9 1.86 -5.67 -7.59
N ALA A 10 2.97 -5.82 -8.29
CA ALA A 10 4.29 -5.70 -7.67
C ALA A 10 4.66 -4.23 -7.57
N VAL A 11 5.05 -3.81 -6.38
CA VAL A 11 5.34 -2.41 -6.09
C VAL A 11 6.56 -2.30 -5.20
N HIS A 12 7.09 -1.08 -5.11
CA HIS A 12 8.11 -0.78 -4.11
C HIS A 12 7.79 0.56 -3.46
N TRP A 13 8.32 0.74 -2.27
CA TRP A 13 8.11 1.96 -1.49
C TRP A 13 9.31 2.17 -0.58
N ASN A 14 9.44 3.40 -0.07
CA ASN A 14 10.52 3.75 0.83
C ASN A 14 10.08 3.61 2.27
N SER A 15 10.97 3.09 3.10
CA SER A 15 10.75 3.00 4.53
C SER A 15 12.00 3.52 5.26
N GLU A 16 11.95 3.53 6.58
CA GLU A 16 13.11 3.91 7.37
C GLU A 16 14.29 2.97 7.13
N ALA A 17 13.99 1.73 6.76
CA ALA A 17 15.03 0.73 6.47
C ALA A 17 15.51 0.77 5.02
N GLY A 18 15.02 1.73 4.22
CA GLY A 18 15.36 1.83 2.81
C GLY A 18 14.21 1.40 1.92
N GLN A 19 14.52 1.05 0.69
CA GLN A 19 13.51 0.68 -0.28
C GLN A 19 13.06 -0.76 -0.07
N ILE A 20 11.73 -0.96 -0.08
CA ILE A 20 11.13 -2.27 0.14
C ILE A 20 10.30 -2.64 -1.08
N HIS A 21 10.39 -3.89 -1.49
CA HIS A 21 9.60 -4.45 -2.59
C HIS A 21 8.52 -5.36 -2.01
N GLY A 22 7.37 -5.34 -2.64
CA GLY A 22 6.29 -6.22 -2.20
C GLY A 22 5.14 -6.21 -3.19
N LYS A 23 4.00 -6.68 -2.73
CA LYS A 23 2.80 -6.76 -3.56
C LYS A 23 1.61 -6.18 -2.84
N VAL A 24 0.69 -5.64 -3.61
CA VAL A 24 -0.58 -5.17 -3.09
C VAL A 24 -1.43 -6.38 -2.73
N THR A 25 -1.91 -6.41 -1.49
CA THR A 25 -2.74 -7.50 -1.01
C THR A 25 -4.21 -7.10 -0.89
N LYS A 26 -4.48 -5.81 -0.66
CA LYS A 26 -5.84 -5.29 -0.58
C LYS A 26 -5.87 -3.85 -1.03
N VAL A 27 -7.02 -3.44 -1.56
CA VAL A 27 -7.28 -2.05 -1.92
C VAL A 27 -8.45 -1.57 -1.08
N HIS A 28 -8.27 -0.48 -0.37
CA HIS A 28 -9.30 0.10 0.49
C HIS A 28 -9.76 1.43 -0.09
N VAL A 29 -11.05 1.57 -0.31
CA VAL A 29 -11.64 2.80 -0.83
C VAL A 29 -12.60 3.44 0.19
N LYS A 30 -12.60 2.92 1.40
CA LYS A 30 -13.35 3.45 2.54
C LYS A 30 -12.42 3.49 3.73
N ASP A 31 -12.76 4.33 4.71
CA ASP A 31 -11.97 4.41 5.93
C ASP A 31 -11.84 3.01 6.55
N VAL A 32 -10.66 2.73 7.04
CA VAL A 32 -10.34 1.41 7.58
C VAL A 32 -9.40 1.56 8.76
N GLU A 33 -9.49 0.63 9.70
CA GLU A 33 -8.52 0.54 10.78
C GLU A 33 -7.45 -0.48 10.40
N PHE A 34 -6.19 -0.10 10.60
CA PHE A 34 -5.06 -0.95 10.29
C PHE A 34 -4.04 -0.84 11.41
N MET A 35 -3.75 -1.95 12.06
CA MET A 35 -2.82 -2.01 13.19
C MET A 35 -3.18 -1.00 14.27
N GLY A 36 -4.47 -0.89 14.58
CA GLY A 36 -4.95 -0.01 15.64
C GLY A 36 -5.02 1.45 15.27
N LYS A 37 -4.74 1.81 14.03
CA LYS A 37 -4.80 3.19 13.57
C LYS A 37 -5.88 3.37 12.52
N HIS A 38 -6.56 4.50 12.60
CA HIS A 38 -7.55 4.85 11.61
C HIS A 38 -6.87 5.33 10.34
N ARG A 39 -7.22 4.70 9.21
CA ARG A 39 -6.66 5.06 7.91
C ARG A 39 -7.78 5.54 7.00
N PRO A 40 -7.84 6.84 6.71
CA PRO A 40 -8.87 7.33 5.80
C PRO A 40 -8.56 6.93 4.36
N ALA A 41 -9.61 6.55 3.64
CA ALA A 41 -9.48 6.19 2.23
C ALA A 41 -10.76 6.53 1.51
N SER A 42 -10.66 6.74 0.20
CA SER A 42 -11.80 7.02 -0.66
C SER A 42 -11.48 6.49 -2.06
N LYS A 43 -12.45 6.57 -2.95
CA LYS A 43 -12.23 6.16 -4.35
C LYS A 43 -11.18 7.03 -5.04
N GLU A 44 -11.14 8.31 -4.66
CA GLU A 44 -10.17 9.26 -5.23
C GLU A 44 -8.79 9.08 -4.63
N GLU A 45 -8.74 8.67 -3.37
CA GLU A 45 -7.48 8.47 -2.66
C GLU A 45 -7.52 7.14 -1.91
N PRO A 46 -7.45 6.03 -2.63
CA PRO A 46 -7.48 4.72 -1.98
C PRO A 46 -6.20 4.48 -1.19
N GLN A 47 -6.32 3.67 -0.17
CA GLN A 47 -5.16 3.14 0.54
C GLN A 47 -4.91 1.72 0.10
N TYR A 48 -3.65 1.36 -0.04
CA TYR A 48 -3.25 0.04 -0.49
C TYR A 48 -2.54 -0.67 0.64
N GLU A 49 -3.02 -1.85 0.93
CA GLU A 49 -2.35 -2.73 1.87
C GLU A 49 -1.34 -3.54 1.10
N VAL A 50 -0.07 -3.48 1.51
CA VAL A 50 1.02 -4.10 0.79
C VAL A 50 1.76 -5.04 1.74
N LYS A 51 2.41 -6.04 1.17
CA LYS A 51 3.15 -7.02 1.95
C LYS A 51 4.57 -7.10 1.41
N SER A 52 5.54 -6.94 2.29
CA SER A 52 6.95 -7.04 1.92
C SER A 52 7.29 -8.46 1.49
N ASP A 53 7.95 -8.61 0.35
CA ASP A 53 8.39 -9.91 -0.13
C ASP A 53 9.47 -10.51 0.76
N LYS A 54 10.29 -9.65 1.36
CA LYS A 54 11.43 -10.11 2.14
C LYS A 54 11.04 -10.54 3.55
N THR A 55 10.18 -9.76 4.21
CA THR A 55 9.87 -10.00 5.62
C THR A 55 8.47 -10.55 5.84
N GLY A 56 7.58 -10.38 4.86
CA GLY A 56 6.19 -10.75 5.01
C GLY A 56 5.38 -9.77 5.86
N HIS A 57 5.97 -8.68 6.28
CA HIS A 57 5.25 -7.67 7.05
C HIS A 57 4.34 -6.86 6.14
N SER A 58 3.18 -6.48 6.67
CA SER A 58 2.22 -5.66 5.93
C SER A 58 2.36 -4.20 6.30
N ALA A 59 2.03 -3.33 5.35
CA ALA A 59 2.00 -1.89 5.55
C ALA A 59 0.85 -1.32 4.75
N MET A 60 0.47 -0.09 5.05
CA MET A 60 -0.61 0.59 4.36
C MET A 60 -0.10 1.93 3.84
N HIS A 61 -0.27 2.16 2.55
CA HIS A 61 0.19 3.39 1.90
C HIS A 61 -0.82 3.91 0.89
N HIS A 62 -0.83 5.22 0.70
CA HIS A 62 -1.54 5.81 -0.43
C HIS A 62 -0.79 5.49 -1.73
N GLY A 63 -1.50 5.59 -2.84
CA GLY A 63 -0.92 5.24 -4.13
C GLY A 63 0.29 6.07 -4.51
N ASP A 64 0.36 7.33 -4.07
CA ASP A 64 1.48 8.20 -4.41
C ASP A 64 2.77 7.82 -3.67
N ALA A 65 2.68 6.98 -2.65
CA ALA A 65 3.86 6.46 -1.97
C ALA A 65 4.37 5.16 -2.58
N LEU A 66 3.61 4.58 -3.51
CA LEU A 66 3.95 3.31 -4.14
C LEU A 66 4.40 3.52 -5.57
N HIS A 67 5.29 2.68 -6.03
CA HIS A 67 5.79 2.70 -7.41
C HIS A 67 5.73 1.30 -7.96
N ARG A 68 5.40 1.18 -9.26
CA ARG A 68 5.42 -0.13 -9.91
C ARG A 68 6.85 -0.60 -10.10
N LEU A 69 7.02 -1.87 -9.93
CA LEU A 69 8.30 -2.50 -10.26
C LEU A 69 8.45 -2.67 -11.76
#